data_b375f9394cf25a3c22cf9a2310100cc3
#
_entry.id   b375f9394cf25a3c22cf9a2310100cc3
#
_cell.length_a   1.000
_cell.length_b   1.000
_cell.length_c   1.000
_cell.angle_alpha   90.00
_cell.angle_beta   90.00
_cell.angle_gamma   90.00
#
_symmetry.space_group_name_H-M   'P 1'
#
loop_
_entity.id
_entity.type
_entity.pdbx_description
1 polymer ?
#
loop_
_entity_poly.entity_id
_entity_poly.type
_entity_poly.pdbx_seq_one_letter_code
_entity_poly.pdbx_strand_id
1 'polypeptide(L)'
;EITAEHKAIIDTIAIKFRENMAVRRSAFVEVGANAVAGTYVHSDKKTGAIVVVEGSTSDEVKAFAKDCCLHLAAFTPTYITKDEVPQSYIDEQKEIFAAQMNADEKMASKPQNVKDGILQGKINKHLAEICFVDQMFVKDDKKSVKAKLDEVGKSVGATLEFASINLLLLGK
;
A
#
# COMPACT_ATOMS: atom_id res chain seq x y z
N GLU A 1 -4.90 -19.34 7.58
CA GLU A 1 -4.28 -19.89 8.79
C GLU A 1 -3.12 -20.81 8.40
N ILE A 2 -2.00 -20.75 9.14
CA ILE A 2 -0.82 -21.59 8.87
C ILE A 2 -1.08 -22.97 9.44
N THR A 3 -1.17 -23.99 8.58
CA THR A 3 -1.46 -25.37 8.96
C THR A 3 -0.21 -26.18 9.27
N ALA A 4 -0.39 -27.38 9.85
CA ALA A 4 0.69 -28.34 10.07
C ALA A 4 1.37 -28.79 8.75
N GLU A 5 0.61 -28.87 7.66
CA GLU A 5 1.15 -29.18 6.32
C GLU A 5 2.11 -28.11 5.81
N HIS A 6 1.77 -26.83 5.98
CA HIS A 6 2.67 -25.73 5.64
C HIS A 6 4.00 -25.82 6.42
N LYS A 7 3.91 -26.15 7.72
CA LYS A 7 5.10 -26.32 8.55
C LYS A 7 5.96 -27.50 8.08
N ALA A 8 5.36 -28.66 7.78
CA ALA A 8 6.07 -29.83 7.32
C ALA A 8 6.83 -29.61 6.00
N ILE A 9 6.24 -28.84 5.07
CA ILE A 9 6.92 -28.44 3.81
C ILE A 9 8.14 -27.57 4.12
N ILE A 10 8.00 -26.57 4.98
CA ILE A 10 9.09 -25.67 5.34
C ILE A 10 10.19 -26.41 6.10
N ASP A 11 9.87 -27.30 7.05
CA ASP A 11 10.85 -28.09 7.79
C ASP A 11 11.70 -28.96 6.84
N THR A 12 11.07 -29.56 5.82
CA THR A 12 11.77 -30.34 4.78
C THR A 12 12.77 -29.47 3.99
N ILE A 13 12.39 -28.22 3.68
CA ILE A 13 13.24 -27.28 2.96
C ILE A 13 14.37 -26.77 3.87
N ALA A 14 14.05 -26.41 5.12
CA ALA A 14 14.99 -25.92 6.11
C ALA A 14 16.13 -26.92 6.36
N ILE A 15 15.82 -28.23 6.45
CA ILE A 15 16.80 -29.30 6.59
C ILE A 15 17.78 -29.33 5.40
N LYS A 16 17.26 -29.18 4.17
CA LYS A 16 18.09 -29.20 2.95
C LYS A 16 19.04 -28.01 2.86
N PHE A 17 18.55 -26.83 3.19
CA PHE A 17 19.34 -25.60 3.13
C PHE A 17 20.17 -25.32 4.39
N ARG A 18 19.89 -26.04 5.47
CA ARG A 18 20.50 -25.83 6.80
C ARG A 18 20.30 -24.41 7.32
N GLU A 19 19.15 -23.83 7.00
CA GLU A 19 18.74 -22.50 7.43
C GLU A 19 17.46 -22.59 8.28
N ASN A 20 17.36 -21.72 9.27
CA ASN A 20 16.15 -21.63 10.07
C ASN A 20 15.08 -20.88 9.29
N MET A 21 14.03 -21.58 8.90
CA MET A 21 12.92 -21.07 8.11
C MET A 21 11.60 -21.20 8.86
N ALA A 22 10.71 -20.23 8.70
CA ALA A 22 9.36 -20.28 9.25
C ALA A 22 8.37 -19.58 8.33
N VAL A 23 7.14 -20.11 8.24
CA VAL A 23 6.01 -19.39 7.66
C VAL A 23 5.48 -18.45 8.73
N ARG A 24 5.61 -17.15 8.51
CA ARG A 24 5.13 -16.12 9.45
C ARG A 24 3.68 -15.74 9.20
N ARG A 25 3.32 -15.55 7.92
CA ARG A 25 2.02 -15.06 7.50
C ARG A 25 1.55 -15.80 6.26
N SER A 26 0.25 -15.96 6.16
CA SER A 26 -0.44 -16.38 4.95
C SER A 26 -1.68 -15.52 4.76
N ALA A 27 -2.05 -15.24 3.52
CA ALA A 27 -3.28 -14.56 3.17
C ALA A 27 -4.09 -15.47 2.24
N PHE A 28 -5.35 -15.65 2.56
CA PHE A 28 -6.34 -16.29 1.71
C PHE A 28 -7.44 -15.26 1.45
N VAL A 29 -7.77 -15.08 0.18
CA VAL A 29 -8.74 -14.06 -0.23
C VAL A 29 -9.80 -14.72 -1.08
N GLU A 30 -11.05 -14.60 -0.68
CA GLU A 30 -12.20 -14.98 -1.48
C GLU A 30 -12.57 -13.86 -2.45
N VAL A 31 -12.83 -14.23 -3.70
CA VAL A 31 -13.20 -13.27 -4.75
C VAL A 31 -14.70 -13.40 -5.01
N GLY A 32 -15.44 -12.35 -4.71
CA GLY A 32 -16.88 -12.30 -4.92
C GLY A 32 -17.27 -12.41 -6.40
N ALA A 33 -18.53 -12.72 -6.67
CA ALA A 33 -19.05 -12.92 -8.03
C ALA A 33 -18.92 -11.66 -8.92
N ASN A 34 -18.91 -10.46 -8.31
CA ASN A 34 -18.75 -9.18 -9.02
C ASN A 34 -17.39 -8.52 -8.70
N ALA A 35 -16.36 -9.34 -8.55
CA ALA A 35 -15.02 -8.90 -8.21
C ALA A 35 -13.96 -9.60 -9.06
N VAL A 36 -12.78 -9.00 -9.12
CA VAL A 36 -11.59 -9.57 -9.78
C VAL A 36 -10.40 -9.52 -8.84
N ALA A 37 -9.52 -10.51 -8.95
CA ALA A 37 -8.25 -10.53 -8.24
C ALA A 37 -7.09 -10.28 -9.21
N GLY A 38 -6.22 -9.33 -8.86
CA GLY A 38 -4.88 -9.21 -9.40
C GLY A 38 -3.89 -9.91 -8.48
N THR A 39 -2.88 -10.57 -9.05
CA THR A 39 -1.78 -11.18 -8.31
C THR A 39 -0.45 -10.83 -8.95
N TYR A 40 0.57 -10.67 -8.14
CA TYR A 40 1.93 -10.43 -8.61
C TYR A 40 2.95 -11.01 -7.64
N VAL A 41 3.94 -11.70 -8.16
CA VAL A 41 5.14 -12.12 -7.42
C VAL A 41 6.34 -11.51 -8.13
N HIS A 42 7.13 -10.73 -7.40
CA HIS A 42 8.31 -10.09 -7.97
C HIS A 42 9.37 -11.14 -8.37
N SER A 43 10.22 -10.80 -9.33
CA SER A 43 11.20 -11.73 -9.92
C SER A 43 12.17 -12.31 -8.90
N ASP A 44 12.51 -11.56 -7.85
CA ASP A 44 13.37 -11.99 -6.74
C ASP A 44 12.67 -12.94 -5.75
N LYS A 45 11.39 -13.22 -5.93
CA LYS A 45 10.55 -14.05 -5.05
C LYS A 45 10.43 -13.56 -3.60
N LYS A 46 10.79 -12.31 -3.32
CA LYS A 46 10.75 -11.72 -1.97
C LYS A 46 9.51 -10.87 -1.71
N THR A 47 8.80 -10.51 -2.76
CA THR A 47 7.60 -9.65 -2.69
C THR A 47 6.45 -10.31 -3.43
N GLY A 48 5.32 -10.45 -2.75
CA GLY A 48 4.07 -10.93 -3.34
C GLY A 48 2.93 -9.99 -3.00
N ALA A 49 2.03 -9.74 -3.95
CA ALA A 49 0.86 -8.91 -3.74
C ALA A 49 -0.40 -9.56 -4.32
N ILE A 50 -1.52 -9.34 -3.64
CA ILE A 50 -2.87 -9.70 -4.09
C ILE A 50 -3.75 -8.47 -3.87
N VAL A 51 -4.47 -8.05 -4.92
CA VAL A 51 -5.46 -6.98 -4.85
C VAL A 51 -6.77 -7.48 -5.40
N VAL A 52 -7.85 -7.32 -4.64
CA VAL A 52 -9.21 -7.60 -5.08
C VAL A 52 -9.94 -6.29 -5.29
N VAL A 53 -10.48 -6.10 -6.48
CA VAL A 53 -11.34 -4.97 -6.85
C VAL A 53 -12.73 -5.51 -7.12
N GLU A 54 -13.73 -4.96 -6.43
CA GLU A 54 -15.14 -5.27 -6.64
C GLU A 54 -15.86 -4.16 -7.41
N GLY A 55 -17.02 -4.51 -7.96
CA GLY A 55 -17.85 -3.63 -8.76
C GLY A 55 -17.94 -4.01 -10.24
N SER A 56 -16.97 -4.77 -10.78
CA SER A 56 -16.99 -5.26 -12.16
C SER A 56 -16.00 -6.41 -12.36
N THR A 57 -16.32 -7.31 -13.31
CA THR A 57 -15.45 -8.43 -13.71
C THR A 57 -14.77 -8.21 -15.07
N SER A 58 -14.81 -6.98 -15.60
CA SER A 58 -14.25 -6.66 -16.91
C SER A 58 -12.72 -6.88 -16.98
N ASP A 59 -12.20 -7.12 -18.17
CA ASP A 59 -10.76 -7.30 -18.38
C ASP A 59 -9.96 -6.02 -18.07
N GLU A 60 -10.57 -4.84 -18.21
CA GLU A 60 -9.97 -3.56 -17.82
C GLU A 60 -9.74 -3.50 -16.31
N VAL A 61 -10.72 -3.92 -15.50
CA VAL A 61 -10.59 -3.98 -14.04
C VAL A 61 -9.59 -5.05 -13.59
N LYS A 62 -9.53 -6.21 -14.28
CA LYS A 62 -8.48 -7.22 -14.05
C LYS A 62 -7.07 -6.66 -14.31
N ALA A 63 -6.90 -5.94 -15.42
CA ALA A 63 -5.64 -5.30 -15.74
C ALA A 63 -5.25 -4.27 -14.68
N PHE A 64 -6.19 -3.43 -14.26
CA PHE A 64 -6.00 -2.45 -13.20
C PHE A 64 -5.62 -3.11 -11.86
N ALA A 65 -6.32 -4.17 -11.45
CA ALA A 65 -5.99 -4.91 -10.22
C ALA A 65 -4.56 -5.47 -10.24
N LYS A 66 -4.12 -6.00 -11.40
CA LYS A 66 -2.74 -6.45 -11.59
C LYS A 66 -1.74 -5.29 -11.51
N ASP A 67 -2.06 -4.15 -12.10
CA ASP A 67 -1.21 -2.96 -12.05
C ASP A 67 -1.11 -2.38 -10.62
N CYS A 68 -2.17 -2.50 -9.82
CA CYS A 68 -2.13 -2.21 -8.39
C CYS A 68 -1.18 -3.14 -7.63
N CYS A 69 -1.10 -4.43 -8.00
CA CYS A 69 -0.11 -5.34 -7.41
C CYS A 69 1.33 -4.95 -7.78
N LEU A 70 1.57 -4.50 -9.01
CA LEU A 70 2.87 -3.95 -9.42
C LEU A 70 3.22 -2.69 -8.62
N HIS A 71 2.25 -1.81 -8.43
CA HIS A 71 2.40 -0.61 -7.62
C HIS A 71 2.77 -0.94 -6.17
N LEU A 72 2.06 -1.87 -5.53
CA LEU A 72 2.37 -2.34 -4.18
C LEU A 72 3.81 -2.88 -4.06
N ALA A 73 4.24 -3.66 -5.03
CA ALA A 73 5.59 -4.21 -5.03
C ALA A 73 6.67 -3.14 -5.23
N ALA A 74 6.39 -2.09 -6.01
CA ALA A 74 7.33 -1.00 -6.31
C ALA A 74 7.45 0.01 -5.15
N PHE A 75 6.33 0.40 -4.54
CA PHE A 75 6.29 1.49 -3.55
C PHE A 75 6.15 1.02 -2.11
N THR A 76 5.78 -0.23 -1.88
CA THR A 76 5.64 -0.85 -0.55
C THR A 76 4.99 0.07 0.50
N PRO A 77 3.76 0.55 0.27
CA PRO A 77 3.09 1.47 1.19
C PRO A 77 2.94 0.84 2.58
N THR A 78 2.96 1.69 3.60
CA THR A 78 2.83 1.25 5.00
C THR A 78 1.37 1.04 5.38
N TYR A 79 0.48 1.86 4.84
CA TYR A 79 -0.96 1.85 5.09
C TYR A 79 -1.73 1.79 3.77
N ILE A 80 -2.98 1.35 3.82
CA ILE A 80 -3.84 1.39 2.63
C ILE A 80 -4.49 2.76 2.50
N THR A 81 -5.06 3.28 3.58
CA THR A 81 -5.72 4.59 3.64
C THR A 81 -5.16 5.43 4.78
N LYS A 82 -5.47 6.73 4.76
CA LYS A 82 -5.11 7.65 5.86
C LYS A 82 -5.82 7.32 7.17
N ASP A 83 -7.01 6.73 7.09
CA ASP A 83 -7.79 6.38 8.28
C ASP A 83 -7.15 5.25 9.09
N GLU A 84 -6.27 4.46 8.47
CA GLU A 84 -5.49 3.40 9.14
C GLU A 84 -4.26 3.95 9.87
N VAL A 85 -3.86 5.19 9.60
CA VAL A 85 -2.66 5.78 10.20
C VAL A 85 -2.95 6.18 11.65
N PRO A 86 -2.23 5.63 12.65
CA PRO A 86 -2.46 5.98 14.04
C PRO A 86 -2.27 7.48 14.29
N GLN A 87 -3.18 8.09 15.06
CA GLN A 87 -3.07 9.52 15.39
C GLN A 87 -1.74 9.85 16.09
N SER A 88 -1.24 8.96 16.95
CA SER A 88 0.07 9.09 17.60
C SER A 88 1.22 9.22 16.61
N TYR A 89 1.17 8.45 15.51
CA TYR A 89 2.16 8.56 14.43
C TYR A 89 2.08 9.93 13.74
N ILE A 90 0.87 10.40 13.45
CA ILE A 90 0.66 11.72 12.81
C ILE A 90 1.19 12.82 13.72
N ASP A 91 0.94 12.74 15.02
CA ASP A 91 1.38 13.74 16.00
C ASP A 91 2.90 13.74 16.15
N GLU A 92 3.54 12.57 16.18
CA GLU A 92 5.00 12.44 16.16
C GLU A 92 5.61 13.07 14.90
N GLN A 93 5.04 12.81 13.71
CA GLN A 93 5.51 13.42 12.47
C GLN A 93 5.34 14.95 12.46
N LYS A 94 4.26 15.47 13.06
CA LYS A 94 4.07 16.92 13.22
C LYS A 94 5.18 17.54 14.08
N GLU A 95 5.53 16.90 15.20
CA GLU A 95 6.61 17.37 16.08
C GLU A 95 7.95 17.37 15.34
N ILE A 96 8.26 16.31 14.60
CA ILE A 96 9.49 16.21 13.80
C ILE A 96 9.55 17.33 12.75
N PHE A 97 8.49 17.52 11.98
CA PHE A 97 8.47 18.56 10.94
C PHE A 97 8.47 19.98 11.54
N ALA A 98 7.81 20.20 12.66
CA ALA A 98 7.85 21.48 13.36
C ALA A 98 9.27 21.79 13.88
N ALA A 99 9.98 20.81 14.44
CA ALA A 99 11.36 20.97 14.88
C ALA A 99 12.29 21.28 13.70
N GLN A 100 12.15 20.58 12.57
CA GLN A 100 12.90 20.88 11.34
C GLN A 100 12.65 22.30 10.82
N MET A 101 11.40 22.76 10.84
CA MET A 101 11.03 24.11 10.41
C MET A 101 11.61 25.18 11.33
N ASN A 102 11.67 24.93 12.62
CA ASN A 102 12.23 25.89 13.60
C ASN A 102 13.76 25.95 13.52
N ALA A 103 14.42 24.89 13.06
CA ALA A 103 15.86 24.87 12.84
C ALA A 103 16.28 25.61 11.53
N ASP A 104 15.35 25.85 10.62
CA ASP A 104 15.57 26.64 9.40
C ASP A 104 15.26 28.11 9.67
N GLU A 105 16.28 28.98 9.64
CA GLU A 105 16.15 30.42 9.95
C GLU A 105 15.09 31.12 9.06
N LYS A 106 14.98 30.72 7.77
CA LYS A 106 13.99 31.28 6.83
C LYS A 106 12.58 30.87 7.18
N MET A 107 12.39 29.66 7.74
CA MET A 107 11.12 29.17 8.20
C MET A 107 10.78 29.67 9.60
N ALA A 108 11.78 29.75 10.50
CA ALA A 108 11.60 30.23 11.86
C ALA A 108 11.06 31.67 11.92
N SER A 109 11.47 32.52 10.97
CA SER A 109 11.04 33.92 10.88
C SER A 109 9.62 34.15 10.34
N LYS A 110 8.95 33.10 9.81
CA LYS A 110 7.59 33.24 9.26
C LYS A 110 6.51 33.39 10.33
N PRO A 111 5.41 34.10 10.02
CA PRO A 111 4.24 34.17 10.90
C PRO A 111 3.68 32.77 11.23
N GLN A 112 3.10 32.61 12.42
CA GLN A 112 2.62 31.32 12.91
C GLN A 112 1.59 30.66 11.98
N ASN A 113 0.62 31.41 11.48
CA ASN A 113 -0.38 30.92 10.52
C ASN A 113 0.24 30.37 9.21
N VAL A 114 1.36 30.95 8.76
CA VAL A 114 2.09 30.44 7.60
C VAL A 114 2.84 29.15 7.92
N LYS A 115 3.45 29.07 9.12
CA LYS A 115 4.09 27.85 9.61
C LYS A 115 3.09 26.69 9.72
N ASP A 116 1.91 26.96 10.29
CA ASP A 116 0.85 25.95 10.45
C ASP A 116 0.38 25.41 9.08
N GLY A 117 0.20 26.28 8.11
CA GLY A 117 -0.14 25.89 6.73
C GLY A 117 0.94 25.02 6.07
N ILE A 118 2.23 25.39 6.23
CA ILE A 118 3.34 24.62 5.70
C ILE A 118 3.45 23.27 6.40
N LEU A 119 3.27 23.23 7.72
CA LEU A 119 3.29 21.99 8.50
C LEU A 119 2.19 21.03 8.05
N GLN A 120 0.97 21.54 7.90
CA GLN A 120 -0.15 20.72 7.38
C GLN A 120 0.13 20.21 5.97
N GLY A 121 0.71 21.03 5.11
CA GLY A 121 1.11 20.62 3.76
C GLY A 121 2.17 19.50 3.77
N LYS A 122 3.16 19.59 4.66
CA LYS A 122 4.20 18.55 4.84
C LYS A 122 3.58 17.22 5.33
N ILE A 123 2.68 17.29 6.31
CA ILE A 123 1.97 16.09 6.81
C ILE A 123 1.13 15.46 5.71
N ASN A 124 0.35 16.24 4.98
CA ASN A 124 -0.48 15.72 3.89
C ASN A 124 0.37 15.04 2.80
N LYS A 125 1.51 15.64 2.46
CA LYS A 125 2.45 15.07 1.50
C LYS A 125 3.03 13.75 2.02
N HIS A 126 3.48 13.72 3.27
CA HIS A 126 4.02 12.52 3.89
C HIS A 126 2.98 11.37 3.94
N LEU A 127 1.75 11.68 4.34
CA LEU A 127 0.67 10.70 4.32
C LEU A 127 0.36 10.17 2.91
N ALA A 128 0.42 11.04 1.90
CA ALA A 128 0.25 10.60 0.51
C ALA A 128 1.39 9.69 0.02
N GLU A 129 2.59 9.77 0.61
CA GLU A 129 3.72 8.90 0.27
C GLU A 129 3.61 7.51 0.92
N ILE A 130 2.94 7.38 2.08
CA ILE A 130 2.86 6.12 2.84
C ILE A 130 1.52 5.41 2.73
N CYS A 131 0.48 6.05 2.17
CA CYS A 131 -0.86 5.48 2.00
C CYS A 131 -1.09 5.08 0.55
N PHE A 132 -1.37 3.80 0.32
CA PHE A 132 -1.52 3.21 -1.01
C PHE A 132 -2.47 3.98 -1.93
N VAL A 133 -3.67 4.30 -1.45
CA VAL A 133 -4.70 4.96 -2.29
C VAL A 133 -4.34 6.37 -2.71
N ASP A 134 -3.46 7.04 -1.95
CA ASP A 134 -3.02 8.41 -2.20
C ASP A 134 -1.69 8.49 -2.98
N GLN A 135 -0.92 7.40 -3.05
CA GLN A 135 0.32 7.34 -3.83
C GLN A 135 0.04 7.60 -5.31
N MET A 136 0.96 8.26 -6.00
CA MET A 136 0.89 8.42 -7.46
C MET A 136 1.02 7.06 -8.14
N PHE A 137 0.11 6.76 -9.06
CA PHE A 137 -0.01 5.44 -9.67
C PHE A 137 1.22 5.09 -10.50
N VAL A 138 1.72 3.87 -10.36
CA VAL A 138 2.98 3.41 -10.98
C VAL A 138 3.03 3.59 -12.51
N LYS A 139 1.89 3.57 -13.19
CA LYS A 139 1.78 3.75 -14.64
C LYS A 139 1.26 5.13 -15.07
N ASP A 140 0.88 5.98 -14.12
CA ASP A 140 0.39 7.34 -14.38
C ASP A 140 0.73 8.24 -13.20
N ASP A 141 1.87 8.92 -13.27
CA ASP A 141 2.40 9.79 -12.23
C ASP A 141 1.62 11.10 -12.00
N LYS A 142 0.54 11.31 -12.78
CA LYS A 142 -0.35 12.47 -12.64
C LYS A 142 -1.61 12.17 -11.83
N LYS A 143 -1.84 10.90 -11.51
CA LYS A 143 -3.05 10.45 -10.81
C LYS A 143 -2.70 9.57 -9.63
N SER A 144 -3.41 9.75 -8.51
CA SER A 144 -3.30 8.80 -7.41
C SER A 144 -3.94 7.46 -7.78
N VAL A 145 -3.60 6.42 -7.02
CA VAL A 145 -4.23 5.09 -7.16
C VAL A 145 -5.75 5.20 -7.05
N LYS A 146 -6.27 6.01 -6.10
CA LYS A 146 -7.72 6.25 -5.95
C LYS A 146 -8.31 6.96 -7.17
N ALA A 147 -7.66 7.99 -7.69
CA ALA A 147 -8.12 8.68 -8.88
C ALA A 147 -8.14 7.76 -10.11
N LYS A 148 -7.19 6.83 -10.20
CA LYS A 148 -7.16 5.82 -11.27
C LYS A 148 -8.26 4.78 -11.11
N LEU A 149 -8.54 4.33 -9.88
CA LEU A 149 -9.69 3.46 -9.59
C LEU A 149 -11.00 4.09 -10.07
N ASP A 150 -11.22 5.38 -9.72
CA ASP A 150 -12.43 6.11 -10.11
C ASP A 150 -12.54 6.31 -11.63
N GLU A 151 -11.40 6.51 -12.31
CA GLU A 151 -11.35 6.62 -13.78
C GLU A 151 -11.74 5.30 -14.45
N VAL A 152 -11.14 4.18 -14.00
CA VAL A 152 -11.47 2.84 -14.51
C VAL A 152 -12.93 2.52 -14.24
N GLY A 153 -13.45 2.86 -13.06
CA GLY A 153 -14.87 2.70 -12.72
C GLY A 153 -15.79 3.45 -13.69
N LYS A 154 -15.45 4.70 -14.02
CA LYS A 154 -16.21 5.48 -15.02
C LYS A 154 -16.14 4.85 -16.42
N SER A 155 -14.99 4.33 -16.82
CA SER A 155 -14.80 3.67 -18.11
C SER A 155 -15.68 2.43 -18.26
N VAL A 156 -15.81 1.63 -17.21
CA VAL A 156 -16.63 0.39 -17.23
C VAL A 156 -18.07 0.61 -16.77
N GLY A 157 -18.45 1.84 -16.43
CA GLY A 157 -19.81 2.20 -15.98
C GLY A 157 -20.19 1.61 -14.61
N ALA A 158 -19.21 1.42 -13.70
CA ALA A 158 -19.39 0.83 -12.39
C ALA A 158 -18.70 1.66 -11.30
N THR A 159 -19.19 1.58 -10.07
CA THR A 159 -18.43 2.02 -8.90
C THR A 159 -17.49 0.90 -8.47
N LEU A 160 -16.19 1.18 -8.42
CA LEU A 160 -15.18 0.22 -8.03
C LEU A 160 -14.67 0.51 -6.63
N GLU A 161 -14.41 -0.56 -5.87
CA GLU A 161 -13.83 -0.49 -4.54
C GLU A 161 -12.74 -1.55 -4.36
N PHE A 162 -11.76 -1.26 -3.50
CA PHE A 162 -10.77 -2.25 -3.09
C PHE A 162 -11.39 -3.12 -1.98
N ALA A 163 -11.72 -4.36 -2.30
CA ALA A 163 -12.28 -5.32 -1.34
C ALA A 163 -11.18 -5.95 -0.46
N SER A 164 -9.98 -6.14 -1.01
CA SER A 164 -8.85 -6.69 -0.26
C SER A 164 -7.53 -6.27 -0.88
N ILE A 165 -6.57 -5.93 -0.03
CA ILE A 165 -5.20 -5.59 -0.43
C ILE A 165 -4.24 -6.32 0.50
N ASN A 166 -3.37 -7.14 -0.08
CA ASN A 166 -2.37 -7.90 0.67
C ASN A 166 -1.00 -7.71 0.02
N LEU A 167 -0.03 -7.29 0.81
CA LEU A 167 1.38 -7.20 0.45
C LEU A 167 2.18 -8.06 1.42
N LEU A 168 2.89 -9.04 0.91
CA LEU A 168 3.77 -9.92 1.66
C LEU A 168 5.22 -9.68 1.24
N LEU A 169 6.03 -9.33 2.21
CA LEU A 169 7.47 -9.12 2.05
C LEU A 169 8.22 -10.18 2.83
N LEU A 170 9.19 -10.83 2.19
CA LEU A 170 10.05 -11.82 2.86
C LEU A 170 10.85 -11.15 3.98
N GLY A 171 10.79 -11.74 5.17
CA GLY A 171 11.50 -11.25 6.35
C GLY A 171 10.79 -10.15 7.14
N LYS A 172 9.58 -9.73 6.70
CA LYS A 172 8.75 -8.74 7.41
C LYS A 172 7.44 -9.33 7.88
#